data_11d1f4ac6402271704b989a25e5e1ade
#
_entry.id   11d1f4ac6402271704b989a25e5e1ade
#
_cell.length_a   1.000
_cell.length_b   1.000
_cell.length_c   1.000
_cell.angle_alpha   90.00
_cell.angle_beta   90.00
_cell.angle_gamma   90.00
#
_symmetry.space_group_name_H-M   'P 1'
#
loop_
_entity.id
_entity.type
_entity.pdbx_description
1 polymer ?
#
loop_
_entity_poly.entity_id
_entity_poly.type
_entity_poly.pdbx_seq_one_letter_code
_entity_poly.pdbx_strand_id
1 'polypeptide(L)'
;VRIMIGRGRMDHLAGVSIIKDFSEVRNSLRNLSLASSLAELFLNEGVQSNKQEEFILFENVLSYLDDVQVTEEQKLLLVRIFLWKYLSISGWHPKFDQGIMYISPGNRGQTVSSELYDFLQFVIKADWTDFADLSINQRLNKEWLKISQVYYQTIYDRPSQALKLLAYG
;
A
#
# COMPACT_ATOMS: atom_id res chain seq x y z
N VAL A 1 11.83 -4.91 14.34
CA VAL A 1 12.09 -5.39 15.72
C VAL A 1 12.49 -6.85 15.65
N ARG A 2 13.48 -7.25 16.44
CA ARG A 2 13.85 -8.65 16.67
C ARG A 2 13.34 -9.06 18.06
N ILE A 3 12.59 -10.15 18.13
CA ILE A 3 12.04 -10.70 19.38
C ILE A 3 12.79 -11.98 19.70
N MET A 4 13.25 -12.11 20.93
CA MET A 4 13.81 -13.33 21.48
C MET A 4 12.79 -13.97 22.41
N ILE A 5 12.44 -15.24 22.13
CA ILE A 5 11.51 -16.02 22.93
C ILE A 5 12.29 -17.08 23.69
N GLY A 6 12.25 -17.06 25.03
CA GLY A 6 12.71 -18.13 25.87
C GLY A 6 11.67 -19.25 25.86
N ARG A 7 12.08 -20.45 25.42
CA ARG A 7 11.22 -21.64 25.42
C ARG A 7 11.37 -22.39 26.74
N GLY A 8 10.24 -22.74 27.35
CA GLY A 8 10.19 -23.46 28.59
C GLY A 8 8.83 -24.14 28.78
N ARG A 9 8.42 -24.34 30.02
CA ARG A 9 7.08 -24.85 30.33
C ARG A 9 5.98 -23.89 29.86
N MET A 10 6.30 -22.59 29.82
CA MET A 10 5.56 -21.53 29.14
C MET A 10 6.57 -20.68 28.39
N ASP A 11 6.25 -20.32 27.13
CA ASP A 11 7.07 -19.41 26.37
C ASP A 11 6.98 -18.01 26.96
N HIS A 12 8.10 -17.32 27.05
CA HIS A 12 8.18 -15.96 27.58
C HIS A 12 9.05 -15.06 26.70
N LEU A 13 8.75 -13.77 26.69
CA LEU A 13 9.56 -12.78 26.00
C LEU A 13 10.89 -12.60 26.73
N ALA A 14 11.99 -13.10 26.15
CA ALA A 14 13.34 -13.01 26.73
C ALA A 14 14.05 -11.68 26.39
N GLY A 15 13.68 -11.06 25.27
CA GLY A 15 14.24 -9.78 24.89
C GLY A 15 13.65 -9.23 23.61
N VAL A 16 13.84 -7.92 23.40
CA VAL A 16 13.43 -7.19 22.19
C VAL A 16 14.56 -6.26 21.78
N SER A 17 14.91 -6.24 20.51
CA SER A 17 15.82 -5.25 19.93
C SER A 17 15.20 -4.57 18.72
N ILE A 18 15.42 -3.26 18.59
CA ILE A 18 15.01 -2.47 17.43
C ILE A 18 16.01 -2.74 16.31
N ILE A 19 15.54 -3.12 15.13
CA ILE A 19 16.38 -3.29 13.93
C ILE A 19 16.32 -2.02 13.09
N LYS A 20 15.11 -1.47 12.86
CA LYS A 20 14.87 -0.19 12.21
C LYS A 20 13.91 0.60 13.09
N ASP A 21 14.18 1.86 13.32
CA ASP A 21 13.38 2.72 14.19
C ASP A 21 12.52 3.73 13.42
N PHE A 22 12.76 3.90 12.12
CA PHE A 22 12.02 4.82 11.24
C PHE A 22 11.89 6.23 11.86
N SER A 23 13.04 6.83 12.20
CA SER A 23 13.10 8.11 12.91
C SER A 23 12.47 9.26 12.14
N GLU A 24 12.68 9.33 10.82
CA GLU A 24 12.10 10.38 9.97
C GLU A 24 10.58 10.24 9.83
N VAL A 25 10.06 9.01 9.83
CA VAL A 25 8.61 8.78 9.89
C VAL A 25 8.03 9.34 11.18
N ARG A 26 8.68 9.10 12.32
CA ARG A 26 8.20 9.56 13.64
C ARG A 26 8.33 11.07 13.84
N ASN A 27 9.35 11.68 13.25
CA ASN A 27 9.63 13.12 13.39
C ASN A 27 8.80 13.98 12.44
N SER A 28 8.16 13.40 11.43
CA SER A 28 7.26 14.11 10.48
C SER A 28 5.82 13.72 10.73
N LEU A 29 4.98 14.69 11.13
CA LEU A 29 3.53 14.47 11.31
C LEU A 29 2.88 13.92 10.04
N ARG A 30 3.32 14.39 8.87
CA ARG A 30 2.82 13.93 7.58
C ARG A 30 3.19 12.47 7.33
N ASN A 31 4.48 12.11 7.46
CA ASN A 31 4.94 10.73 7.27
C ASN A 31 4.29 9.78 8.28
N LEU A 32 4.15 10.22 9.53
CA LEU A 32 3.47 9.45 10.57
C LEU A 32 1.99 9.22 10.22
N SER A 33 1.30 10.23 9.69
CA SER A 33 -0.09 10.11 9.23
C SER A 33 -0.21 9.12 8.08
N LEU A 34 0.70 9.18 7.09
CA LEU A 34 0.75 8.23 5.99
C LEU A 34 0.99 6.80 6.50
N ALA A 35 2.01 6.61 7.34
CA ALA A 35 2.33 5.30 7.92
C ALA A 35 1.17 4.73 8.74
N SER A 36 0.50 5.56 9.55
CA SER A 36 -0.67 5.15 10.34
C SER A 36 -1.84 4.72 9.45
N SER A 37 -2.07 5.45 8.34
CA SER A 37 -3.11 5.11 7.38
C SER A 37 -2.82 3.78 6.66
N LEU A 38 -1.54 3.50 6.38
CA LEU A 38 -1.13 2.21 5.83
C LEU A 38 -1.32 1.07 6.85
N ALA A 39 -0.96 1.32 8.11
CA ALA A 39 -1.15 0.35 9.18
C ALA A 39 -2.63 0.00 9.41
N GLU A 40 -3.56 0.95 9.20
CA GLU A 40 -5.01 0.70 9.27
C GLU A 40 -5.46 -0.40 8.29
N LEU A 41 -4.83 -0.50 7.12
CA LEU A 41 -5.15 -1.54 6.14
C LEU A 41 -4.91 -2.94 6.71
N PHE A 42 -3.82 -3.14 7.45
CA PHE A 42 -3.49 -4.42 8.09
C PHE A 42 -4.46 -4.81 9.19
N LEU A 43 -5.01 -3.82 9.90
CA LEU A 43 -5.95 -4.06 11.01
C LEU A 43 -7.34 -4.50 10.51
N ASN A 44 -7.69 -4.15 9.28
CA ASN A 44 -9.00 -4.42 8.71
C ASN A 44 -9.10 -5.80 8.03
N GLU A 45 -7.99 -6.49 7.83
CA GLU A 45 -7.99 -7.79 7.17
C GLU A 45 -8.03 -8.97 8.15
N GLY A 46 -8.89 -9.94 7.83
CA GLY A 46 -8.98 -11.21 8.56
C GLY A 46 -7.75 -12.11 8.29
N VAL A 47 -7.66 -13.19 9.04
CA VAL A 47 -6.51 -14.09 9.26
C VAL A 47 -5.97 -14.85 8.02
N GLN A 48 -6.42 -14.60 6.80
CA GLN A 48 -6.15 -15.46 5.62
C GLN A 48 -5.10 -14.94 4.64
N SER A 49 -4.36 -13.88 4.95
CA SER A 49 -3.39 -13.27 4.05
C SER A 49 -1.97 -13.85 4.18
N ASN A 50 -1.14 -13.70 3.13
CA ASN A 50 0.29 -14.03 3.17
C ASN A 50 1.06 -12.99 3.99
N LYS A 51 0.96 -13.09 5.31
CA LYS A 51 1.49 -12.12 6.29
C LYS A 51 2.96 -11.77 6.09
N GLN A 52 3.77 -12.66 5.54
CA GLN A 52 5.18 -12.39 5.30
C GLN A 52 5.38 -11.42 4.13
N GLU A 53 4.72 -11.63 3.01
CA GLU A 53 4.82 -10.74 1.84
C GLU A 53 4.25 -9.37 2.15
N GLU A 54 3.12 -9.31 2.83
CA GLU A 54 2.50 -8.06 3.28
C GLU A 54 3.42 -7.29 4.22
N PHE A 55 4.07 -7.97 5.18
CA PHE A 55 5.01 -7.35 6.10
C PHE A 55 6.22 -6.77 5.36
N ILE A 56 6.80 -7.52 4.40
CA ILE A 56 7.92 -7.05 3.57
C ILE A 56 7.47 -5.82 2.77
N LEU A 57 6.28 -5.86 2.19
CA LEU A 57 5.72 -4.73 1.45
C LEU A 57 5.58 -3.48 2.33
N PHE A 58 5.09 -3.66 3.55
CA PHE A 58 4.94 -2.57 4.53
C PHE A 58 6.30 -2.02 4.99
N GLU A 59 7.27 -2.89 5.27
CA GLU A 59 8.62 -2.47 5.62
C GLU A 59 9.29 -1.64 4.51
N ASN A 60 9.07 -2.03 3.25
CA ASN A 60 9.58 -1.30 2.10
C ASN A 60 8.99 0.12 2.03
N VAL A 61 7.68 0.27 2.09
CA VAL A 61 7.06 1.60 2.02
C VAL A 61 7.45 2.48 3.21
N LEU A 62 7.58 1.92 4.41
CA LEU A 62 8.08 2.67 5.57
C LEU A 62 9.53 3.13 5.37
N SER A 63 10.38 2.31 4.75
CA SER A 63 11.75 2.68 4.45
C SER A 63 11.82 3.87 3.48
N TYR A 64 10.94 3.94 2.49
CA TYR A 64 10.84 5.10 1.59
C TYR A 64 10.27 6.34 2.28
N LEU A 65 9.28 6.18 3.17
CA LEU A 65 8.77 7.30 3.97
C LEU A 65 9.83 7.86 4.93
N ASP A 66 10.75 7.02 5.37
CA ASP A 66 11.86 7.37 6.27
C ASP A 66 13.05 8.00 5.53
N ASP A 67 13.10 7.89 4.21
CA ASP A 67 14.19 8.41 3.39
C ASP A 67 14.02 9.91 3.14
N VAL A 68 15.00 10.71 3.58
CA VAL A 68 15.03 12.17 3.40
C VAL A 68 15.30 12.59 1.94
N GLN A 69 15.83 11.70 1.12
CA GLN A 69 16.10 11.98 -0.29
C GLN A 69 14.83 11.84 -1.16
N VAL A 70 13.83 11.11 -0.68
CA VAL A 70 12.55 10.92 -1.38
C VAL A 70 11.67 12.14 -1.22
N THR A 71 11.25 12.75 -2.32
CA THR A 71 10.38 13.93 -2.29
C THR A 71 8.98 13.60 -1.76
N GLU A 72 8.26 14.59 -1.28
CA GLU A 72 6.90 14.39 -0.76
C GLU A 72 5.93 13.88 -1.84
N GLU A 73 6.09 14.29 -3.08
CA GLU A 73 5.30 13.78 -4.21
C GLU A 73 5.58 12.30 -4.46
N GLN A 74 6.85 11.90 -4.43
CA GLN A 74 7.26 10.50 -4.57
C GLN A 74 6.75 9.66 -3.40
N LYS A 75 6.79 10.16 -2.16
CA LYS A 75 6.23 9.47 -0.99
C LYS A 75 4.74 9.17 -1.18
N LEU A 76 3.96 10.17 -1.63
CA LEU A 76 2.53 9.97 -1.92
C LEU A 76 2.31 8.94 -3.03
N LEU A 77 3.11 9.00 -4.09
CA LEU A 77 3.05 8.03 -5.18
C LEU A 77 3.31 6.61 -4.67
N LEU A 78 4.36 6.42 -3.86
CA LEU A 78 4.74 5.13 -3.30
C LEU A 78 3.67 4.56 -2.34
N VAL A 79 3.00 5.41 -1.56
CA VAL A 79 1.89 4.99 -0.71
C VAL A 79 0.69 4.49 -1.55
N ARG A 80 0.42 5.12 -2.69
CA ARG A 80 -0.61 4.63 -3.62
C ARG A 80 -0.22 3.31 -4.30
N ILE A 81 1.04 3.18 -4.68
CA ILE A 81 1.59 1.92 -5.22
C ILE A 81 1.44 0.80 -4.18
N PHE A 82 1.82 1.09 -2.93
CA PHE A 82 1.63 0.15 -1.83
C PHE A 82 0.18 -0.35 -1.75
N LEU A 83 -0.80 0.55 -1.78
CA LEU A 83 -2.22 0.17 -1.71
C LEU A 83 -2.58 -0.87 -2.79
N TRP A 84 -2.18 -0.64 -4.03
CA TRP A 84 -2.50 -1.56 -5.14
C TRP A 84 -1.80 -2.91 -5.00
N LYS A 85 -0.52 -2.91 -4.62
CA LYS A 85 0.23 -4.14 -4.36
C LYS A 85 -0.37 -4.91 -3.18
N TYR A 86 -0.66 -4.22 -2.09
CA TYR A 86 -1.24 -4.80 -0.90
C TYR A 86 -2.58 -5.49 -1.19
N LEU A 87 -3.51 -4.80 -1.83
CA LEU A 87 -4.80 -5.36 -2.20
C LEU A 87 -4.65 -6.56 -3.16
N SER A 88 -3.67 -6.50 -4.07
CA SER A 88 -3.39 -7.59 -4.99
C SER A 88 -2.89 -8.85 -4.27
N ILE A 89 -1.91 -8.74 -3.36
CA ILE A 89 -1.39 -9.90 -2.61
C ILE A 89 -2.38 -10.42 -1.56
N SER A 90 -3.28 -9.56 -1.07
CA SER A 90 -4.39 -9.94 -0.18
C SER A 90 -5.55 -10.65 -0.91
N GLY A 91 -5.39 -10.97 -2.19
CA GLY A 91 -6.37 -11.73 -2.97
C GLY A 91 -7.41 -10.89 -3.71
N TRP A 92 -7.34 -9.57 -3.62
CA TRP A 92 -8.23 -8.65 -4.32
C TRP A 92 -7.67 -8.20 -5.67
N HIS A 93 -7.09 -9.14 -6.43
CA HIS A 93 -6.50 -8.82 -7.73
C HIS A 93 -7.57 -8.37 -8.73
N PRO A 94 -7.49 -7.14 -9.29
CA PRO A 94 -8.47 -6.68 -10.26
C PRO A 94 -8.36 -7.47 -11.56
N LYS A 95 -9.50 -7.83 -12.15
CA LYS A 95 -9.57 -8.43 -13.48
C LYS A 95 -9.82 -7.36 -14.51
N PHE A 96 -9.14 -7.48 -15.64
CA PHE A 96 -9.29 -6.56 -16.76
C PHE A 96 -9.80 -7.31 -17.99
N ASP A 97 -10.83 -6.77 -18.62
CA ASP A 97 -11.36 -7.27 -19.88
C ASP A 97 -11.80 -6.09 -20.77
N GLN A 98 -11.23 -6.02 -21.98
CA GLN A 98 -11.56 -5.01 -23.01
C GLN A 98 -11.61 -3.55 -22.50
N GLY A 99 -10.67 -3.13 -21.66
CA GLY A 99 -10.62 -1.79 -21.09
C GLY A 99 -11.56 -1.57 -19.91
N ILE A 100 -12.16 -2.62 -19.39
CA ILE A 100 -13.00 -2.60 -18.20
C ILE A 100 -12.28 -3.32 -17.07
N MET A 101 -12.21 -2.67 -15.92
CA MET A 101 -11.67 -3.24 -14.68
C MET A 101 -12.81 -3.76 -13.82
N TYR A 102 -12.72 -5.01 -13.38
CA TYR A 102 -13.63 -5.67 -12.45
C TYR A 102 -12.91 -5.94 -11.13
N ILE A 103 -13.52 -5.55 -10.02
CA ILE A 103 -12.92 -5.68 -8.68
C ILE A 103 -13.39 -6.97 -8.00
N SER A 104 -14.65 -7.35 -8.20
CA SER A 104 -15.22 -8.60 -7.68
C SER A 104 -16.26 -9.17 -8.64
N PRO A 105 -16.54 -10.49 -8.56
CA PRO A 105 -17.60 -11.10 -9.35
C PRO A 105 -18.95 -10.42 -9.06
N GLY A 106 -19.65 -10.00 -10.13
CA GLY A 106 -20.96 -9.37 -10.04
C GLY A 106 -20.94 -7.84 -9.86
N ASN A 107 -19.78 -7.23 -9.72
CA ASN A 107 -19.67 -5.78 -9.65
C ASN A 107 -19.69 -5.14 -11.04
N ARG A 108 -20.24 -3.90 -11.14
CA ARG A 108 -20.18 -3.12 -12.39
C ARG A 108 -18.72 -2.78 -12.70
N GLY A 109 -18.25 -3.18 -13.87
CA GLY A 109 -16.91 -2.84 -14.33
C GLY A 109 -16.71 -1.32 -14.43
N GLN A 110 -15.48 -0.88 -14.20
CA GLN A 110 -15.05 0.50 -14.37
C GLN A 110 -14.25 0.63 -15.65
N THR A 111 -14.63 1.56 -16.53
CA THR A 111 -13.84 1.86 -17.72
C THR A 111 -12.54 2.51 -17.31
N VAL A 112 -11.43 2.00 -17.83
CA VAL A 112 -10.08 2.53 -17.61
C VAL A 112 -9.42 2.83 -18.96
N SER A 113 -8.61 3.89 -19.00
CA SER A 113 -7.80 4.19 -20.20
C SER A 113 -6.75 3.09 -20.42
N SER A 114 -6.28 2.93 -21.65
CA SER A 114 -5.17 2.01 -21.95
C SER A 114 -3.91 2.39 -21.17
N GLU A 115 -3.64 3.69 -21.03
CA GLU A 115 -2.51 4.20 -20.25
C GLU A 115 -2.61 3.78 -18.76
N LEU A 116 -3.78 3.91 -18.14
CA LEU A 116 -3.98 3.47 -16.77
C LEU A 116 -3.91 1.94 -16.65
N TYR A 117 -4.44 1.20 -17.61
CA TYR A 117 -4.34 -0.26 -17.63
C TYR A 117 -2.88 -0.72 -17.61
N ASP A 118 -2.07 -0.20 -18.54
CA ASP A 118 -0.65 -0.57 -18.65
C ASP A 118 0.12 -0.18 -17.38
N PHE A 119 -0.18 1.01 -16.84
CA PHE A 119 0.39 1.48 -15.59
C PHE A 119 0.04 0.57 -14.40
N LEU A 120 -1.21 0.15 -14.26
CA LEU A 120 -1.62 -0.74 -13.17
C LEU A 120 -1.01 -2.14 -13.30
N GLN A 121 -0.87 -2.66 -14.53
CA GLN A 121 -0.16 -3.91 -14.77
C GLN A 121 1.31 -3.80 -14.36
N PHE A 122 1.96 -2.67 -14.67
CA PHE A 122 3.31 -2.38 -14.22
C PHE A 122 3.38 -2.31 -12.69
N VAL A 123 2.54 -1.49 -12.04
CA VAL A 123 2.51 -1.33 -10.58
C VAL A 123 2.38 -2.66 -9.86
N ILE A 124 1.52 -3.55 -10.32
CA ILE A 124 1.28 -4.84 -9.66
C ILE A 124 2.49 -5.76 -9.78
N LYS A 125 3.18 -5.78 -10.93
CA LYS A 125 4.24 -6.74 -11.24
C LYS A 125 5.65 -6.26 -10.87
N ALA A 126 5.92 -4.96 -10.96
CA ALA A 126 7.23 -4.37 -10.76
C ALA A 126 7.76 -4.55 -9.33
N ASP A 127 9.07 -4.60 -9.17
CA ASP A 127 9.71 -4.57 -7.86
C ASP A 127 9.76 -3.14 -7.28
N TRP A 128 10.01 -3.02 -5.97
CA TRP A 128 10.05 -1.72 -5.32
C TRP A 128 11.13 -0.79 -5.87
N THR A 129 12.26 -1.34 -6.29
CA THR A 129 13.37 -0.60 -6.90
C THR A 129 12.99 0.09 -8.21
N ASP A 130 11.98 -0.43 -8.91
CA ASP A 130 11.53 0.12 -10.19
C ASP A 130 10.75 1.44 -10.04
N PHE A 131 10.39 1.79 -8.81
CA PHE A 131 9.60 3.00 -8.51
C PHE A 131 10.44 4.20 -8.07
N ALA A 132 11.76 4.06 -7.91
CA ALA A 132 12.64 5.12 -7.39
C ALA A 132 12.54 6.42 -8.21
N ASP A 133 12.53 6.29 -9.55
CA ASP A 133 12.48 7.42 -10.48
C ASP A 133 11.11 7.53 -11.20
N LEU A 134 10.09 6.83 -10.68
CA LEU A 134 8.79 6.83 -11.32
C LEU A 134 8.12 8.19 -11.20
N SER A 135 7.69 8.72 -12.33
CA SER A 135 6.84 9.89 -12.41
C SER A 135 5.60 9.61 -13.26
N ILE A 136 4.49 10.22 -12.91
CA ILE A 136 3.25 10.08 -13.65
C ILE A 136 2.69 11.46 -14.01
N ASN A 137 2.08 11.55 -15.18
CA ASN A 137 1.45 12.80 -15.60
C ASN A 137 0.15 13.07 -14.80
N GLN A 138 -0.28 14.34 -14.75
CA GLN A 138 -1.42 14.76 -13.97
C GLN A 138 -2.75 14.08 -14.37
N ARG A 139 -2.91 13.77 -15.67
CA ARG A 139 -4.13 13.10 -16.19
C ARG A 139 -4.22 11.68 -15.65
N LEU A 140 -3.14 10.90 -15.78
CA LEU A 140 -3.03 9.54 -15.28
C LEU A 140 -3.23 9.50 -13.76
N ASN A 141 -2.60 10.46 -13.05
CA ASN A 141 -2.73 10.57 -11.59
C ASN A 141 -4.19 10.78 -11.16
N LYS A 142 -4.93 11.66 -11.82
CA LYS A 142 -6.36 11.91 -11.50
C LYS A 142 -7.23 10.68 -11.77
N GLU A 143 -7.02 10.01 -12.91
CA GLU A 143 -7.77 8.80 -13.26
C GLU A 143 -7.45 7.68 -12.26
N TRP A 144 -6.18 7.47 -11.95
CA TRP A 144 -5.75 6.47 -10.98
C TRP A 144 -6.33 6.69 -9.58
N LEU A 145 -6.34 7.94 -9.09
CA LEU A 145 -6.97 8.29 -7.81
C LEU A 145 -8.45 7.91 -7.79
N LYS A 146 -9.19 8.27 -8.84
CA LYS A 146 -10.61 7.96 -8.94
C LYS A 146 -10.85 6.44 -8.88
N ILE A 147 -10.10 5.69 -9.65
CA ILE A 147 -10.21 4.23 -9.70
C ILE A 147 -9.78 3.60 -8.36
N SER A 148 -8.73 4.11 -7.72
CA SER A 148 -8.29 3.63 -6.40
C SER A 148 -9.36 3.82 -5.33
N GLN A 149 -10.10 4.94 -5.34
CA GLN A 149 -11.21 5.17 -4.43
C GLN A 149 -12.33 4.14 -4.64
N VAL A 150 -12.73 3.92 -5.88
CA VAL A 150 -13.76 2.92 -6.23
C VAL A 150 -13.30 1.53 -5.82
N TYR A 151 -12.04 1.18 -6.10
CA TYR A 151 -11.44 -0.11 -5.77
C TYR A 151 -11.50 -0.37 -4.27
N TYR A 152 -11.00 0.55 -3.48
CA TYR A 152 -11.00 0.43 -2.03
C TYR A 152 -12.42 0.36 -1.44
N GLN A 153 -13.33 1.25 -1.87
CA GLN A 153 -14.71 1.28 -1.38
C GLN A 153 -15.46 -0.02 -1.68
N THR A 154 -15.18 -0.63 -2.83
CA THR A 154 -15.80 -1.92 -3.21
C THR A 154 -15.35 -3.06 -2.29
N ILE A 155 -14.10 -3.03 -1.82
CA ILE A 155 -13.54 -4.10 -0.98
C ILE A 155 -13.96 -3.93 0.48
N TYR A 156 -13.87 -2.72 1.02
CA TYR A 156 -14.03 -2.49 2.46
C TYR A 156 -15.37 -1.90 2.88
N ASP A 157 -16.25 -1.57 1.93
CA ASP A 157 -17.55 -0.93 2.18
C ASP A 157 -17.48 0.27 3.16
N ARG A 158 -16.33 0.93 3.23
CA ARG A 158 -16.04 2.06 4.11
C ARG A 158 -15.19 3.10 3.40
N PRO A 159 -15.45 4.41 3.62
CA PRO A 159 -14.51 5.43 3.20
C PRO A 159 -13.24 5.33 4.06
N SER A 160 -12.08 5.07 3.45
CA SER A 160 -10.81 5.05 4.18
C SER A 160 -10.30 6.46 4.48
N GLN A 161 -9.78 6.66 5.69
CA GLN A 161 -9.01 7.88 6.02
C GLN A 161 -7.70 7.92 5.21
N ALA A 162 -7.08 6.75 4.96
CA ALA A 162 -5.91 6.61 4.11
C ALA A 162 -6.15 7.17 2.70
N LEU A 163 -7.29 6.82 2.06
CA LEU A 163 -7.63 7.33 0.73
C LEU A 163 -7.92 8.83 0.73
N LYS A 164 -8.47 9.39 1.81
CA LYS A 164 -8.64 10.84 1.93
C LYS A 164 -7.30 11.55 1.94
N LEU A 165 -6.33 11.07 2.73
CA LEU A 165 -4.98 11.64 2.75
C LEU A 165 -4.29 11.54 1.38
N LEU A 166 -4.50 10.44 0.65
CA LEU A 166 -3.96 10.25 -0.69
C LEU A 166 -4.60 11.15 -1.76
N ALA A 167 -5.83 11.62 -1.53
CA ALA A 167 -6.56 12.49 -2.45
C ALA A 167 -6.22 13.97 -2.26
N TYR A 168 -5.76 14.39 -1.08
CA TYR A 168 -5.50 15.79 -0.71
C TYR A 168 -4.01 16.13 -0.60
N GLY A 169 -3.12 15.20 -0.96
CA GLY A 169 -1.68 15.40 -0.96
C GLY A 169 -1.12 16.01 -2.24
#